data_f10a45cbdc38a99db51e49aad57b219b
#
_entry.id   f10a45cbdc38a99db51e49aad57b219b
#
_cell.length_a   1.000
_cell.length_b   1.000
_cell.length_c   1.000
_cell.angle_alpha   90.00
_cell.angle_beta   90.00
_cell.angle_gamma   90.00
#
_symmetry.space_group_name_H-M   'P 1'
#
loop_
_entity.id
_entity.type
_entity.pdbx_description
1 polymer ?
#
loop_
_entity_poly.entity_id
_entity_poly.type
_entity_poly.pdbx_seq_one_letter_code
_entity_poly.pdbx_strand_id
1 'polypeptide(L)'
;MKFNLPLVATFILFIISSLFFSSCQSEEDSFIPKPYGYFRIELPEQSYQKLEGDFPYSFEHSKYAKVVKNTSQNAENYWITLKYEPTSVAEIHITYKEVKNDPKLFMEYVNDAHKITFNEINTARSSAIDQVIDSKNGNGIVFTISEGEVPTVFNYWVSDSSTHFLRAAMYVPTSSQNDSLAPILKYTKDDMMHMLETFEWRN
;
A
#
# COMPACT_ATOMS: atom_id res chain seq x y z
N MET A 1 12.74 -50.32 69.46
CA MET A 1 12.36 -49.04 68.89
C MET A 1 10.86 -49.10 68.62
N LYS A 2 10.04 -48.37 69.39
CA LYS A 2 8.60 -48.33 69.16
C LYS A 2 8.35 -47.26 68.09
N PHE A 3 8.00 -47.68 66.85
CA PHE A 3 7.60 -46.76 65.83
C PHE A 3 6.28 -46.10 66.21
N ASN A 4 6.28 -44.79 66.33
CA ASN A 4 5.04 -44.01 66.52
C ASN A 4 4.19 -44.03 65.33
N LEU A 5 3.27 -44.98 65.20
CA LEU A 5 2.36 -45.22 64.13
C LEU A 5 1.61 -43.93 63.65
N PRO A 6 1.15 -43.02 64.55
CA PRO A 6 0.51 -41.78 64.17
C PRO A 6 1.45 -40.80 63.46
N LEU A 7 2.73 -40.78 63.84
CA LEU A 7 3.71 -39.88 63.21
C LEU A 7 4.05 -40.27 61.72
N VAL A 8 4.10 -41.60 61.51
CA VAL A 8 4.32 -42.14 60.14
C VAL A 8 3.10 -41.91 59.30
N ALA A 9 1.88 -42.06 59.84
CA ALA A 9 0.66 -41.77 59.09
C ALA A 9 0.52 -40.30 58.67
N THR A 10 0.88 -39.35 59.53
CA THR A 10 0.89 -37.92 59.21
C THR A 10 1.92 -37.57 58.17
N PHE A 11 3.09 -38.21 58.19
CA PHE A 11 4.12 -37.98 57.17
C PHE A 11 3.74 -38.52 55.81
N ILE A 12 3.08 -39.67 55.74
CA ILE A 12 2.54 -40.23 54.49
C ILE A 12 1.42 -39.34 53.92
N LEU A 13 0.54 -38.80 54.76
CA LEU A 13 -0.53 -37.92 54.39
C LEU A 13 0.02 -36.61 53.80
N PHE A 14 1.13 -36.11 54.37
CA PHE A 14 1.80 -34.89 53.88
C PHE A 14 2.46 -35.12 52.52
N ILE A 15 3.08 -36.28 52.28
CA ILE A 15 3.67 -36.65 50.98
C ILE A 15 2.59 -36.81 49.93
N ILE A 16 1.45 -37.42 50.23
CA ILE A 16 0.33 -37.58 49.32
C ILE A 16 -0.26 -36.20 48.95
N SER A 17 -0.39 -35.30 49.94
CA SER A 17 -0.87 -33.94 49.71
C SER A 17 0.06 -33.15 48.81
N SER A 18 1.38 -33.29 48.91
CA SER A 18 2.35 -32.58 48.06
C SER A 18 2.32 -33.06 46.61
N LEU A 19 1.89 -34.29 46.32
CA LEU A 19 1.75 -34.80 44.95
C LEU A 19 0.55 -34.22 44.20
N PHE A 20 -0.46 -33.70 44.91
CA PHE A 20 -1.60 -33.05 44.29
C PHE A 20 -1.35 -31.59 43.90
N PHE A 21 -0.28 -30.95 44.41
CA PHE A 21 0.11 -29.60 44.02
C PHE A 21 1.02 -29.54 42.77
N SER A 22 1.42 -30.70 42.20
CA SER A 22 2.11 -30.77 40.92
C SER A 22 1.14 -30.68 39.72
N SER A 23 -0.05 -30.10 39.92
CA SER A 23 -1.02 -29.90 38.86
C SER A 23 -0.63 -28.69 38.05
N CYS A 24 -0.35 -28.96 36.78
CA CYS A 24 -0.42 -28.07 35.61
C CYS A 24 0.30 -26.72 35.77
N GLN A 25 1.59 -26.73 35.50
CA GLN A 25 2.04 -25.71 34.57
C GLN A 25 1.40 -26.09 33.21
N SER A 26 0.20 -25.62 32.98
CA SER A 26 -0.22 -25.37 31.60
C SER A 26 0.84 -24.43 31.05
N GLU A 27 1.69 -24.91 30.14
CA GLU A 27 2.25 -24.02 29.16
C GLU A 27 1.03 -23.23 28.68
N GLU A 28 0.93 -21.96 29.06
CA GLU A 28 0.17 -21.01 28.33
C GLU A 28 0.79 -21.09 26.91
N ASP A 29 0.24 -21.98 26.07
CA ASP A 29 0.34 -21.81 24.66
C ASP A 29 -0.07 -20.36 24.44
N SER A 30 0.92 -19.49 24.34
CA SER A 30 0.69 -18.10 23.98
C SER A 30 -0.02 -18.21 22.65
N PHE A 31 -1.34 -18.05 22.71
CA PHE A 31 -2.18 -18.06 21.52
C PHE A 31 -1.81 -16.82 20.73
N ILE A 32 -0.66 -16.92 20.03
CA ILE A 32 -0.27 -15.94 19.06
C ILE A 32 -1.27 -16.16 17.93
N PRO A 33 -2.20 -15.23 17.70
CA PRO A 33 -3.11 -15.34 16.57
C PRO A 33 -2.26 -15.57 15.32
N LYS A 34 -2.51 -16.66 14.62
CA LYS A 34 -1.83 -16.89 13.35
C LYS A 34 -2.10 -15.67 12.47
N PRO A 35 -1.07 -15.09 11.84
CA PRO A 35 -1.30 -13.98 10.92
C PRO A 35 -2.34 -14.43 9.89
N TYR A 36 -3.28 -13.55 9.60
CA TYR A 36 -4.28 -13.82 8.57
C TYR A 36 -3.56 -14.23 7.30
N GLY A 37 -3.90 -15.40 6.75
CA GLY A 37 -3.36 -15.82 5.46
C GLY A 37 -3.89 -14.90 4.36
N TYR A 38 -3.03 -14.55 3.42
CA TYR A 38 -3.45 -13.85 2.20
C TYR A 38 -4.41 -14.72 1.39
N PHE A 39 -5.37 -14.10 0.72
CA PHE A 39 -6.11 -14.80 -0.33
C PHE A 39 -5.11 -15.32 -1.36
N ARG A 40 -5.23 -16.60 -1.73
CA ARG A 40 -4.42 -17.16 -2.80
C ARG A 40 -4.89 -16.58 -4.12
N ILE A 41 -4.31 -15.44 -4.52
CA ILE A 41 -4.52 -14.82 -5.81
C ILE A 41 -3.31 -15.18 -6.68
N GLU A 42 -3.57 -15.87 -7.76
CA GLU A 42 -2.55 -16.14 -8.76
C GLU A 42 -2.38 -14.86 -9.59
N LEU A 43 -1.29 -14.14 -9.31
CA LEU A 43 -0.92 -12.97 -10.09
C LEU A 43 -0.13 -13.43 -11.33
N PRO A 44 -0.46 -12.93 -12.52
CA PRO A 44 0.28 -13.27 -13.72
C PRO A 44 1.69 -12.69 -13.67
N GLU A 45 2.60 -13.25 -14.46
CA GLU A 45 3.94 -12.68 -14.64
C GLU A 45 3.83 -11.26 -15.21
N GLN A 46 4.61 -10.31 -14.67
CA GLN A 46 4.57 -8.91 -15.12
C GLN A 46 4.92 -8.82 -16.61
N SER A 47 4.08 -8.15 -17.36
CA SER A 47 4.24 -7.90 -18.79
C SER A 47 3.66 -6.55 -19.15
N TYR A 48 4.39 -5.78 -19.94
CA TYR A 48 4.11 -4.39 -20.20
C TYR A 48 3.80 -4.09 -21.65
N GLN A 49 3.12 -2.98 -21.87
CA GLN A 49 2.83 -2.41 -23.17
C GLN A 49 2.83 -0.89 -23.09
N LYS A 50 3.15 -0.21 -24.21
CA LYS A 50 3.17 1.24 -24.29
C LYS A 50 1.76 1.81 -24.25
N LEU A 51 1.57 2.94 -23.54
CA LEU A 51 0.31 3.67 -23.55
C LEU A 51 -0.02 4.15 -24.97
N GLU A 52 -1.17 3.72 -25.48
CA GLU A 52 -1.69 4.11 -26.80
C GLU A 52 -2.59 5.33 -26.67
N GLY A 53 -2.52 6.22 -27.66
CA GLY A 53 -3.35 7.42 -27.77
C GLY A 53 -2.54 8.72 -27.82
N ASP A 54 -3.28 9.81 -28.02
CA ASP A 54 -2.73 11.15 -28.08
C ASP A 54 -2.74 11.80 -26.70
N PHE A 55 -1.68 11.49 -25.92
CA PHE A 55 -1.46 12.03 -24.59
C PHE A 55 -0.19 12.89 -24.57
N PRO A 56 -0.13 13.96 -23.76
CA PRO A 56 1.08 14.76 -23.57
C PRO A 56 2.18 14.03 -22.78
N TYR A 57 1.97 12.77 -22.49
CA TYR A 57 2.89 11.87 -21.77
C TYR A 57 2.84 10.46 -22.36
N SER A 58 3.85 9.68 -22.05
CA SER A 58 3.98 8.29 -22.44
C SER A 58 4.62 7.50 -21.31
N PHE A 59 4.24 6.24 -21.17
CA PHE A 59 4.84 5.26 -20.28
C PHE A 59 4.43 3.86 -20.72
N GLU A 60 5.07 2.85 -20.17
CA GLU A 60 4.61 1.47 -20.28
C GLU A 60 3.75 1.09 -19.08
N HIS A 61 2.65 0.40 -19.32
CA HIS A 61 1.76 -0.09 -18.28
C HIS A 61 1.54 -1.59 -18.43
N SER A 62 1.07 -2.22 -17.37
CA SER A 62 0.75 -3.66 -17.36
C SER A 62 -0.26 -4.01 -18.46
N LYS A 63 -0.01 -5.10 -19.20
CA LYS A 63 -0.96 -5.65 -20.18
C LYS A 63 -2.26 -6.11 -19.55
N TYR A 64 -2.25 -6.37 -18.23
CA TYR A 64 -3.42 -6.78 -17.46
C TYR A 64 -4.23 -5.59 -16.94
N ALA A 65 -3.74 -4.37 -17.16
CA ALA A 65 -4.44 -3.15 -16.81
C ALA A 65 -5.12 -2.55 -18.04
N LYS A 66 -6.44 -2.35 -17.95
CA LYS A 66 -7.24 -1.69 -18.97
C LYS A 66 -7.19 -0.19 -18.74
N VAL A 67 -6.84 0.56 -19.78
CA VAL A 67 -6.88 2.01 -19.78
C VAL A 67 -8.33 2.48 -19.97
N VAL A 68 -8.84 3.23 -19.01
CA VAL A 68 -10.21 3.78 -19.04
C VAL A 68 -10.13 5.30 -18.88
N LYS A 69 -10.81 6.05 -19.75
CA LYS A 69 -10.92 7.50 -19.60
C LYS A 69 -11.67 7.82 -18.30
N ASN A 70 -11.17 8.77 -17.52
CA ASN A 70 -11.92 9.26 -16.37
C ASN A 70 -13.14 10.06 -16.83
N THR A 71 -14.32 9.67 -16.35
CA THR A 71 -15.61 10.30 -16.71
C THR A 71 -16.26 10.99 -15.52
N SER A 72 -15.51 11.24 -14.42
CA SER A 72 -16.03 12.00 -13.29
C SER A 72 -16.40 13.43 -13.71
N GLN A 73 -17.33 14.06 -12.98
CA GLN A 73 -17.84 15.39 -13.30
C GLN A 73 -16.74 16.46 -13.41
N ASN A 74 -15.64 16.30 -12.67
CA ASN A 74 -14.50 17.22 -12.64
C ASN A 74 -13.29 16.70 -13.43
N ALA A 75 -13.48 15.64 -14.25
CA ALA A 75 -12.37 15.10 -15.03
C ALA A 75 -11.94 16.07 -16.11
N GLU A 76 -10.65 16.33 -16.15
CA GLU A 76 -10.04 17.13 -17.20
C GLU A 76 -9.52 16.23 -18.35
N ASN A 77 -9.02 16.86 -19.42
CA ASN A 77 -8.43 16.13 -20.52
C ASN A 77 -7.22 15.30 -20.04
N TYR A 78 -7.01 14.15 -20.67
CA TYR A 78 -5.90 13.23 -20.39
C TYR A 78 -5.92 12.57 -19.01
N TRP A 79 -7.02 12.69 -18.25
CA TRP A 79 -7.21 11.90 -17.03
C TRP A 79 -7.67 10.51 -17.37
N ILE A 80 -6.93 9.50 -16.89
CA ILE A 80 -7.22 8.09 -17.11
C ILE A 80 -7.13 7.29 -15.82
N THR A 81 -7.74 6.12 -15.86
CA THR A 81 -7.64 5.13 -14.78
C THR A 81 -7.18 3.81 -15.38
N LEU A 82 -6.17 3.19 -14.80
CA LEU A 82 -5.76 1.83 -15.10
C LEU A 82 -6.49 0.88 -14.16
N LYS A 83 -7.31 -0.01 -14.72
CA LYS A 83 -8.12 -0.98 -13.98
C LYS A 83 -7.61 -2.38 -14.23
N TYR A 84 -7.30 -3.10 -13.16
CA TYR A 84 -6.85 -4.50 -13.24
C TYR A 84 -8.05 -5.44 -13.26
N GLU A 85 -8.27 -6.14 -14.36
CA GLU A 85 -9.33 -7.13 -14.50
C GLU A 85 -8.75 -8.56 -14.41
N PRO A 86 -9.41 -9.52 -13.76
CA PRO A 86 -10.74 -9.44 -13.14
C PRO A 86 -10.72 -9.00 -11.67
N THR A 87 -9.56 -8.72 -11.08
CA THR A 87 -9.42 -8.58 -9.63
C THR A 87 -10.00 -7.28 -9.08
N SER A 88 -10.05 -6.20 -9.86
CA SER A 88 -10.58 -4.85 -9.49
C SER A 88 -10.23 -4.38 -8.06
N VAL A 89 -9.17 -4.95 -7.46
CA VAL A 89 -8.78 -4.69 -6.06
C VAL A 89 -8.01 -3.40 -5.94
N ALA A 90 -7.24 -3.04 -6.98
CA ALA A 90 -6.49 -1.80 -7.03
C ALA A 90 -6.70 -1.14 -8.39
N GLU A 91 -6.79 0.18 -8.37
CA GLU A 91 -6.86 1.01 -9.56
C GLU A 91 -5.76 2.07 -9.49
N ILE A 92 -5.19 2.44 -10.64
CA ILE A 92 -4.23 3.54 -10.71
C ILE A 92 -4.93 4.72 -11.38
N HIS A 93 -5.15 5.79 -10.63
CA HIS A 93 -5.73 7.02 -11.11
C HIS A 93 -4.63 7.97 -11.55
N ILE A 94 -4.67 8.40 -12.81
CA ILE A 94 -3.70 9.30 -13.42
C ILE A 94 -4.40 10.61 -13.74
N THR A 95 -3.89 11.69 -13.19
CA THR A 95 -4.36 13.05 -13.43
C THR A 95 -3.25 13.87 -14.05
N TYR A 96 -3.60 14.68 -15.04
CA TYR A 96 -2.68 15.56 -15.76
C TYR A 96 -3.15 17.01 -15.65
N LYS A 97 -2.20 17.92 -15.53
CA LYS A 97 -2.41 19.36 -15.48
C LYS A 97 -1.35 20.10 -16.28
N GLU A 98 -1.76 21.16 -16.97
CA GLU A 98 -0.83 22.08 -17.63
C GLU A 98 -0.36 23.16 -16.66
N VAL A 99 0.95 23.32 -16.51
CA VAL A 99 1.56 24.33 -15.63
C VAL A 99 1.65 25.72 -16.30
N LYS A 100 1.67 25.76 -17.63
CA LYS A 100 1.65 27.01 -18.45
C LYS A 100 2.78 28.00 -18.13
N ASN A 101 3.94 27.51 -17.73
CA ASN A 101 5.07 28.31 -17.28
C ASN A 101 4.73 29.29 -16.13
N ASP A 102 3.75 28.94 -15.30
CA ASP A 102 3.34 29.72 -14.11
C ASP A 102 3.83 29.04 -12.82
N PRO A 103 4.85 29.60 -12.14
CA PRO A 103 5.36 29.04 -10.89
C PRO A 103 4.32 29.00 -9.77
N LYS A 104 3.33 29.90 -9.79
CA LYS A 104 2.25 29.89 -8.77
C LYS A 104 1.33 28.71 -8.99
N LEU A 105 0.96 28.46 -10.26
CA LEU A 105 0.14 27.32 -10.64
C LEU A 105 0.85 25.99 -10.33
N PHE A 106 2.15 25.91 -10.61
CA PHE A 106 2.96 24.76 -10.25
C PHE A 106 2.90 24.48 -8.73
N MET A 107 3.16 25.51 -7.92
CA MET A 107 3.11 25.37 -6.46
C MET A 107 1.71 25.02 -5.94
N GLU A 108 0.65 25.50 -6.59
CA GLU A 108 -0.73 25.11 -6.28
C GLU A 108 -0.91 23.59 -6.49
N TYR A 109 -0.47 23.03 -7.62
CA TYR A 109 -0.58 21.60 -7.90
C TYR A 109 0.25 20.74 -6.94
N VAL A 110 1.46 21.18 -6.59
CA VAL A 110 2.29 20.52 -5.58
C VAL A 110 1.58 20.49 -4.23
N ASN A 111 1.03 21.64 -3.81
CA ASN A 111 0.30 21.75 -2.55
C ASN A 111 -0.98 20.89 -2.53
N ASP A 112 -1.70 20.82 -3.65
CA ASP A 112 -2.89 19.99 -3.77
C ASP A 112 -2.53 18.50 -3.74
N ALA A 113 -1.48 18.08 -4.44
CA ALA A 113 -0.98 16.71 -4.36
C ALA A 113 -0.60 16.33 -2.93
N HIS A 114 0.08 17.23 -2.21
CA HIS A 114 0.43 17.03 -0.82
C HIS A 114 -0.82 16.95 0.08
N LYS A 115 -1.77 17.89 -0.04
CA LYS A 115 -3.01 17.88 0.75
C LYS A 115 -3.84 16.61 0.54
N ILE A 116 -3.92 16.11 -0.70
CA ILE A 116 -4.66 14.88 -0.98
C ILE A 116 -3.98 13.67 -0.31
N THR A 117 -2.66 13.66 -0.28
CA THR A 117 -1.87 12.57 0.30
C THR A 117 -1.90 12.60 1.83
N PHE A 118 -1.73 13.77 2.42
CA PHE A 118 -1.62 14.01 3.86
C PHE A 118 -2.90 14.63 4.45
N ASN A 119 -4.07 14.23 3.99
CA ASN A 119 -5.31 14.65 4.63
C ASN A 119 -5.43 14.07 6.06
N GLU A 120 -6.26 14.69 6.90
CA GLU A 120 -6.41 14.30 8.31
C GLU A 120 -6.74 12.82 8.51
N ILE A 121 -7.54 12.23 7.60
CA ILE A 121 -7.95 10.82 7.67
C ILE A 121 -6.75 9.91 7.40
N ASN A 122 -5.96 10.22 6.38
CA ASN A 122 -4.78 9.44 6.02
C ASN A 122 -3.71 9.53 7.11
N THR A 123 -3.45 10.73 7.63
CA THR A 123 -2.45 10.98 8.68
C THR A 123 -2.80 10.28 9.99
N ALA A 124 -4.09 10.17 10.32
CA ALA A 124 -4.54 9.49 11.53
C ALA A 124 -4.48 7.96 11.46
N ARG A 125 -4.45 7.39 10.24
CA ARG A 125 -4.54 5.93 10.00
C ARG A 125 -3.30 5.31 9.39
N SER A 126 -2.33 6.11 8.98
CA SER A 126 -1.11 5.64 8.33
C SER A 126 0.10 6.48 8.68
N SER A 127 1.27 5.89 8.51
CA SER A 127 2.52 6.62 8.33
C SER A 127 2.77 6.84 6.85
N ALA A 128 3.22 8.03 6.47
CA ALA A 128 3.57 8.35 5.10
C ALA A 128 5.01 8.87 5.03
N ILE A 129 5.74 8.41 4.02
CA ILE A 129 7.13 8.82 3.77
C ILE A 129 7.21 9.37 2.36
N ASP A 130 7.64 10.63 2.24
CA ASP A 130 7.95 11.25 0.96
C ASP A 130 9.40 10.98 0.58
N GLN A 131 9.62 10.60 -0.66
CA GLN A 131 10.96 10.50 -1.24
C GLN A 131 11.01 11.34 -2.52
N VAL A 132 12.04 12.17 -2.62
CA VAL A 132 12.31 12.97 -3.81
C VAL A 132 13.38 12.27 -4.62
N ILE A 133 13.11 12.03 -5.90
CA ILE A 133 14.08 11.50 -6.85
C ILE A 133 14.26 12.54 -7.96
N ASP A 134 15.51 12.98 -8.17
CA ASP A 134 15.88 13.68 -9.38
C ASP A 134 15.91 12.67 -10.53
N SER A 135 15.04 12.83 -11.51
CA SER A 135 15.08 11.97 -12.68
C SER A 135 16.25 12.35 -13.58
N LYS A 136 16.79 11.37 -14.30
CA LYS A 136 17.84 11.55 -15.29
C LYS A 136 17.49 12.52 -16.42
N ASN A 137 16.20 12.88 -16.56
CA ASN A 137 15.64 13.70 -17.64
C ASN A 137 15.24 15.12 -17.16
N GLY A 138 15.69 15.56 -15.98
CA GLY A 138 15.41 16.92 -15.47
C GLY A 138 13.98 17.08 -14.92
N ASN A 139 13.25 15.99 -14.73
CA ASN A 139 11.93 16.03 -14.10
C ASN A 139 12.07 15.92 -12.57
N GLY A 140 11.38 16.75 -11.82
CA GLY A 140 11.17 16.52 -10.39
C GLY A 140 10.17 15.38 -10.20
N ILE A 141 10.54 14.40 -9.41
CA ILE A 141 9.66 13.28 -9.04
C ILE A 141 9.57 13.22 -7.52
N VAL A 142 8.36 13.22 -7.01
CA VAL A 142 8.10 12.94 -5.59
C VAL A 142 7.14 11.78 -5.51
N PHE A 143 7.50 10.76 -4.78
CA PHE A 143 6.58 9.67 -4.48
C PHE A 143 6.35 9.54 -2.97
N THR A 144 5.15 9.13 -2.61
CA THR A 144 4.74 8.91 -1.23
C THR A 144 4.27 7.48 -1.07
N ILE A 145 4.82 6.80 -0.07
CA ILE A 145 4.37 5.50 0.40
C ILE A 145 3.57 5.72 1.67
N SER A 146 2.34 5.24 1.71
CA SER A 146 1.51 5.25 2.91
C SER A 146 1.33 3.82 3.41
N GLU A 147 1.69 3.58 4.68
CA GLU A 147 1.49 2.30 5.36
C GLU A 147 0.34 2.43 6.34
N GLY A 148 -0.63 1.49 6.27
CA GLY A 148 -1.81 1.48 7.13
C GLY A 148 -3.12 1.30 6.37
N GLU A 149 -4.23 1.50 7.07
CA GLU A 149 -5.58 1.34 6.53
C GLU A 149 -6.04 2.60 5.77
N VAL A 150 -5.41 2.86 4.63
CA VAL A 150 -5.74 4.02 3.78
C VAL A 150 -6.09 3.61 2.36
N PRO A 151 -7.00 4.34 1.70
CA PRO A 151 -7.37 4.05 0.31
C PRO A 151 -6.23 4.24 -0.68
N THR A 152 -5.29 5.15 -0.40
CA THR A 152 -4.16 5.47 -1.28
C THR A 152 -2.85 5.04 -0.62
N VAL A 153 -2.36 3.87 -0.99
CA VAL A 153 -1.16 3.26 -0.39
C VAL A 153 0.14 3.66 -1.08
N PHE A 154 0.08 4.07 -2.34
CA PHE A 154 1.22 4.53 -3.11
C PHE A 154 0.78 5.60 -4.11
N ASN A 155 1.50 6.69 -4.16
CA ASN A 155 1.29 7.72 -5.18
C ASN A 155 2.59 8.45 -5.50
N TYR A 156 2.66 9.03 -6.67
CA TYR A 156 3.75 9.92 -7.07
C TYR A 156 3.21 11.05 -7.95
N TRP A 157 3.99 12.11 -8.06
CA TRP A 157 3.82 13.09 -9.11
C TRP A 157 5.15 13.35 -9.83
N VAL A 158 5.04 13.72 -11.10
CA VAL A 158 6.15 14.03 -12.01
C VAL A 158 5.87 15.38 -12.64
N SER A 159 6.86 16.25 -12.74
CA SER A 159 6.73 17.54 -13.42
C SER A 159 8.07 17.97 -14.02
N ASP A 160 8.01 18.67 -15.13
CA ASP A 160 9.12 19.46 -15.68
C ASP A 160 9.21 20.88 -15.05
N SER A 161 8.35 21.16 -14.08
CA SER A 161 8.21 22.44 -13.35
C SER A 161 7.78 23.63 -14.20
N SER A 162 7.57 23.44 -15.49
CA SER A 162 7.25 24.52 -16.45
C SER A 162 5.96 24.29 -17.22
N THR A 163 5.78 23.14 -17.80
CA THR A 163 4.69 22.87 -18.75
C THR A 163 3.73 21.82 -18.24
N HIS A 164 4.25 20.78 -17.61
CA HIS A 164 3.53 19.55 -17.33
C HIS A 164 3.56 19.16 -15.85
N PHE A 165 2.44 18.70 -15.35
CA PHE A 165 2.31 18.09 -14.03
C PHE A 165 1.41 16.85 -14.14
N LEU A 166 1.91 15.70 -13.71
CA LEU A 166 1.15 14.45 -13.69
C LEU A 166 1.22 13.86 -12.28
N ARG A 167 0.08 13.42 -11.77
CA ARG A 167 -0.01 12.64 -10.54
C ARG A 167 -0.61 11.28 -10.84
N ALA A 168 0.03 10.23 -10.33
CA ALA A 168 -0.49 8.87 -10.33
C ALA A 168 -0.69 8.41 -8.89
N ALA A 169 -1.85 7.81 -8.62
CA ALA A 169 -2.19 7.33 -7.29
C ALA A 169 -2.82 5.94 -7.39
N MET A 170 -2.30 4.99 -6.61
CA MET A 170 -2.91 3.69 -6.41
C MET A 170 -4.06 3.83 -5.42
N TYR A 171 -5.25 3.51 -5.87
CA TYR A 171 -6.46 3.54 -5.07
C TYR A 171 -6.95 2.12 -4.80
N VAL A 172 -7.25 1.85 -3.53
CA VAL A 172 -7.82 0.58 -3.08
C VAL A 172 -9.22 0.86 -2.53
N PRO A 173 -10.29 0.32 -3.15
CA PRO A 173 -11.67 0.63 -2.77
C PRO A 173 -12.04 0.20 -1.34
N THR A 174 -11.26 -0.74 -0.76
CA THR A 174 -11.51 -1.24 0.59
C THR A 174 -10.35 -0.89 1.50
N SER A 175 -10.56 0.00 2.45
CA SER A 175 -9.53 0.43 3.41
C SER A 175 -9.24 -0.57 4.54
N SER A 176 -10.06 -1.61 4.70
CA SER A 176 -10.09 -2.39 5.94
C SER A 176 -9.31 -3.69 5.93
N GLN A 177 -8.54 -4.02 4.89
CA GLN A 177 -7.80 -5.29 4.80
C GLN A 177 -6.51 -5.18 3.96
N ASN A 178 -5.77 -4.11 4.07
CA ASN A 178 -4.53 -3.91 3.30
C ASN A 178 -3.53 -5.05 3.50
N ASP A 179 -3.43 -5.61 4.71
CA ASP A 179 -2.54 -6.74 4.96
C ASP A 179 -2.90 -7.99 4.15
N SER A 180 -4.20 -8.26 3.99
CA SER A 180 -4.69 -9.39 3.18
C SER A 180 -4.46 -9.19 1.69
N LEU A 181 -4.30 -7.95 1.25
CA LEU A 181 -4.10 -7.56 -0.14
C LEU A 181 -2.63 -7.29 -0.47
N ALA A 182 -1.72 -7.43 0.49
CA ALA A 182 -0.31 -7.09 0.33
C ALA A 182 0.35 -7.63 -0.97
N PRO A 183 0.09 -8.87 -1.43
CA PRO A 183 0.65 -9.35 -2.70
C PRO A 183 0.18 -8.53 -3.91
N ILE A 184 -1.11 -8.15 -3.95
CA ILE A 184 -1.69 -7.36 -5.04
C ILE A 184 -1.15 -5.94 -4.99
N LEU A 185 -1.08 -5.35 -3.78
CA LEU A 185 -0.55 -4.00 -3.59
C LEU A 185 0.91 -3.92 -4.03
N LYS A 186 1.71 -4.94 -3.66
CA LYS A 186 3.10 -5.03 -4.12
C LYS A 186 3.17 -5.12 -5.64
N TYR A 187 2.40 -6.01 -6.26
CA TYR A 187 2.36 -6.19 -7.71
C TYR A 187 2.00 -4.89 -8.43
N THR A 188 0.94 -4.21 -7.99
CA THR A 188 0.50 -2.94 -8.57
C THR A 188 1.52 -1.81 -8.34
N LYS A 189 2.19 -1.80 -7.18
CA LYS A 189 3.28 -0.85 -6.90
C LYS A 189 4.47 -1.06 -7.84
N ASP A 190 4.87 -2.31 -8.06
CA ASP A 190 5.95 -2.64 -8.99
C ASP A 190 5.60 -2.19 -10.42
N ASP A 191 4.34 -2.36 -10.85
CA ASP A 191 3.84 -1.83 -12.14
C ASP A 191 3.90 -0.28 -12.17
N MET A 192 3.53 0.41 -11.09
CA MET A 192 3.65 1.87 -11.00
C MET A 192 5.09 2.37 -11.04
N MET A 193 6.01 1.61 -10.45
CA MET A 193 7.45 1.93 -10.54
C MET A 193 7.95 1.76 -11.97
N HIS A 194 7.55 0.70 -12.68
CA HIS A 194 7.88 0.52 -14.09
C HIS A 194 7.31 1.65 -14.98
N MET A 195 6.07 2.08 -14.71
CA MET A 195 5.49 3.25 -15.37
C MET A 195 6.35 4.50 -15.18
N LEU A 196 6.87 4.72 -13.98
CA LEU A 196 7.73 5.85 -13.66
C LEU A 196 9.11 5.76 -14.34
N GLU A 197 9.69 4.57 -14.41
CA GLU A 197 10.98 4.30 -15.07
C GLU A 197 10.93 4.52 -16.58
N THR A 198 9.76 4.25 -17.19
CA THR A 198 9.53 4.37 -18.64
C THR A 198 8.81 5.67 -19.03
N PHE A 199 8.63 6.56 -18.06
CA PHE A 199 7.90 7.80 -18.25
C PHE A 199 8.64 8.81 -19.13
N GLU A 200 7.93 9.39 -20.09
CA GLU A 200 8.42 10.45 -20.98
C GLU A 200 7.31 11.48 -21.24
N TRP A 201 7.67 12.77 -21.28
CA TRP A 201 6.80 13.79 -21.85
C TRP A 201 6.78 13.70 -23.35
N ARG A 202 5.62 13.97 -23.95
CA ARG A 202 5.46 14.12 -25.39
C ARG A 202 5.19 15.59 -25.70
N ASN A 203 5.98 16.15 -26.62
CA ASN A 203 5.80 17.51 -27.14
C ASN A 203 4.71 17.55 -28.22
#